data_2f1416e509ffe111c52e22c61646686a
#
_entry.id   2f1416e509ffe111c52e22c61646686a
#
_cell.length_a   1.000
_cell.length_b   1.000
_cell.length_c   1.000
_cell.angle_alpha   90.00
_cell.angle_beta   90.00
_cell.angle_gamma   90.00
#
_symmetry.space_group_name_H-M   'P 1'
#
loop_
_entity.id
_entity.type
_entity.pdbx_description
1 polymer ?
#
loop_
_entity_poly.entity_id
_entity_poly.type
_entity_poly.pdbx_seq_one_letter_code
_entity_poly.pdbx_strand_id
1 'polypeptide(L)'
;MGGGQLPPAKFVHNQDDRRGLAIESLVSGGCIVSGHVFRSVLFSSVRVHSHATVNWSVVLPGVQVGRHARVTRAVIDRGCTIPDHMVIGEDPVLDAERFYRSESGITLVTREMLERLAQ
;
A
#
# COMPACT_ATOMS: atom_id res chain seq x y z
N MET A 1 -6.27 -27.88 -7.38
CA MET A 1 -5.87 -27.30 -7.17
C MET A 1 -6.31 -26.34 -7.22
N GLY A 2 -6.69 -26.24 -6.84
CA GLY A 2 -7.16 -25.28 -6.75
C GLY A 2 -6.51 -24.31 -7.08
N GLY A 3 -5.82 -24.34 -7.11
CA GLY A 3 -5.13 -23.35 -7.16
C GLY A 3 -5.26 -22.48 -8.21
N GLY A 4 -6.11 -21.96 -8.40
CA GLY A 4 -6.25 -21.02 -9.45
C GLY A 4 -5.10 -20.04 -9.41
N GLN A 5 -4.51 -19.81 -10.53
CA GLN A 5 -3.55 -18.74 -10.66
C GLN A 5 -4.31 -17.42 -10.57
N LEU A 6 -3.73 -16.48 -9.83
CA LEU A 6 -4.27 -15.13 -9.83
C LEU A 6 -4.05 -14.50 -11.21
N PRO A 7 -4.96 -13.63 -11.65
CA PRO A 7 -4.73 -12.90 -12.88
C PRO A 7 -3.49 -12.03 -12.73
N PRO A 8 -2.85 -11.64 -13.85
CA PRO A 8 -1.72 -10.71 -13.75
C PRO A 8 -2.15 -9.37 -13.17
N ALA A 9 -1.20 -8.63 -12.66
CA ALA A 9 -1.45 -7.30 -12.14
C ALA A 9 -2.00 -6.39 -13.24
N LYS A 10 -2.87 -5.47 -12.87
CA LYS A 10 -3.45 -4.51 -13.78
C LYS A 10 -3.03 -3.10 -13.39
N PHE A 11 -2.67 -2.31 -14.38
CA PHE A 11 -2.30 -0.91 -14.21
C PHE A 11 -3.34 -0.07 -14.91
N VAL A 12 -4.12 0.67 -14.14
CA VAL A 12 -5.32 1.35 -14.60
C VAL A 12 -4.96 2.71 -15.19
N HIS A 13 -5.53 3.03 -16.36
CA HIS A 13 -5.37 4.31 -17.03
C HIS A 13 -6.54 5.21 -16.67
N ASN A 14 -6.25 6.39 -16.14
CA ASN A 14 -7.26 7.34 -15.72
C ASN A 14 -7.59 8.32 -16.85
N GLN A 15 -8.74 8.98 -16.75
CA GLN A 15 -9.23 9.89 -17.78
C GLN A 15 -8.36 11.12 -17.97
N ASP A 16 -7.63 11.53 -16.95
CA ASP A 16 -6.74 12.70 -17.02
C ASP A 16 -5.32 12.31 -17.42
N ASP A 17 -5.18 11.26 -18.22
CA ASP A 17 -3.91 10.72 -18.71
C ASP A 17 -3.00 10.15 -17.65
N ARG A 18 -3.45 10.01 -16.44
CA ARG A 18 -2.67 9.34 -15.42
C ARG A 18 -2.83 7.83 -15.57
N ARG A 19 -1.73 7.13 -15.44
CA ARG A 19 -1.79 5.67 -15.45
C ARG A 19 -1.13 5.13 -14.21
N GLY A 20 -1.63 4.01 -13.72
CA GLY A 20 -0.98 3.27 -12.66
C GLY A 20 0.43 2.90 -13.10
N LEU A 21 1.38 3.01 -12.20
CA LEU A 21 2.79 2.88 -12.53
C LEU A 21 3.53 2.16 -11.41
N ALA A 22 4.41 1.24 -11.79
CA ALA A 22 5.33 0.63 -10.83
C ALA A 22 6.74 0.74 -11.39
N ILE A 23 7.64 1.31 -10.61
CA ILE A 23 9.04 1.49 -11.00
C ILE A 23 9.93 0.76 -9.99
N GLU A 24 10.85 -0.06 -10.50
CA GLU A 24 11.78 -0.84 -9.69
C GLU A 24 11.07 -1.57 -8.56
N SER A 25 9.92 -2.20 -8.88
CA SER A 25 9.07 -2.82 -7.88
C SER A 25 8.70 -4.23 -8.30
N LEU A 26 8.38 -5.06 -7.30
CA LEU A 26 7.82 -6.39 -7.55
C LEU A 26 6.33 -6.30 -7.28
N VAL A 27 5.54 -6.65 -8.29
CA VAL A 27 4.08 -6.58 -8.20
C VAL A 27 3.52 -7.97 -8.53
N SER A 28 2.96 -8.61 -7.51
CA SER A 28 2.43 -9.96 -7.64
C SER A 28 1.08 -9.99 -8.35
N GLY A 29 0.62 -11.19 -8.69
CA GLY A 29 -0.64 -11.36 -9.39
C GLY A 29 -1.85 -10.89 -8.60
N GLY A 30 -2.91 -10.54 -9.32
CA GLY A 30 -4.15 -10.06 -8.73
C GLY A 30 -4.14 -8.62 -8.25
N CYS A 31 -3.01 -7.93 -8.38
CA CYS A 31 -2.95 -6.53 -7.98
C CYS A 31 -3.63 -5.62 -9.00
N ILE A 32 -4.19 -4.53 -8.51
CA ILE A 32 -4.75 -3.47 -9.35
C ILE A 32 -4.09 -2.17 -8.91
N VAL A 33 -3.31 -1.57 -9.81
CA VAL A 33 -2.55 -0.36 -9.49
C VAL A 33 -3.12 0.80 -10.30
N SER A 34 -3.73 1.76 -9.61
CA SER A 34 -4.24 2.99 -10.18
C SER A 34 -3.40 4.21 -9.74
N GLY A 35 -2.52 4.01 -8.78
CA GLY A 35 -1.60 5.02 -8.29
C GLY A 35 -0.17 4.72 -8.72
N HIS A 36 0.78 5.20 -7.94
CA HIS A 36 2.20 5.04 -8.25
C HIS A 36 2.90 4.20 -7.19
N VAL A 37 3.73 3.27 -7.63
CA VAL A 37 4.49 2.37 -6.76
C VAL A 37 5.96 2.50 -7.13
N PHE A 38 6.80 2.80 -6.16
CA PHE A 38 8.24 2.97 -6.37
C PHE A 38 9.02 2.08 -5.41
N ARG A 39 9.93 1.28 -5.93
CA ARG A 39 10.88 0.49 -5.15
C ARG A 39 10.21 -0.25 -4.00
N SER A 40 9.09 -0.87 -4.28
CA SER A 40 8.26 -1.53 -3.28
C SER A 40 7.94 -2.95 -3.71
N VAL A 41 7.43 -3.74 -2.76
CA VAL A 41 6.98 -5.09 -3.02
C VAL A 41 5.49 -5.16 -2.70
N LEU A 42 4.68 -5.46 -3.72
CA LEU A 42 3.26 -5.70 -3.53
C LEU A 42 3.01 -7.20 -3.65
N PHE A 43 2.50 -7.78 -2.58
CA PHE A 43 2.11 -9.17 -2.59
C PHE A 43 0.75 -9.32 -3.31
N SER A 44 0.19 -10.50 -3.31
CA SER A 44 -0.99 -10.78 -4.14
C SER A 44 -2.21 -9.96 -3.74
N SER A 45 -3.01 -9.61 -4.74
CA SER A 45 -4.33 -8.98 -4.56
C SER A 45 -4.29 -7.65 -3.82
N VAL A 46 -3.21 -6.91 -3.96
CA VAL A 46 -3.09 -5.54 -3.42
C VAL A 46 -3.74 -4.57 -4.38
N ARG A 47 -4.46 -3.61 -3.84
CA ARG A 47 -5.07 -2.56 -4.65
C ARG A 47 -4.55 -1.20 -4.22
N VAL A 48 -3.96 -0.48 -5.18
CA VAL A 48 -3.48 0.89 -4.95
C VAL A 48 -4.41 1.83 -5.72
N HIS A 49 -5.19 2.60 -4.97
CA HIS A 49 -6.20 3.47 -5.56
C HIS A 49 -5.59 4.70 -6.21
N SER A 50 -6.42 5.45 -6.92
CA SER A 50 -5.98 6.59 -7.73
C SER A 50 -5.26 7.63 -6.88
N HIS A 51 -4.19 8.17 -7.42
CA HIS A 51 -3.38 9.22 -6.79
C HIS A 51 -2.65 8.78 -5.52
N ALA A 52 -2.74 7.51 -5.15
CA ALA A 52 -1.96 7.00 -4.02
C ALA A 52 -0.52 6.77 -4.44
N THR A 53 0.39 6.82 -3.47
CA THR A 53 1.81 6.57 -3.70
C THR A 53 2.33 5.58 -2.67
N VAL A 54 3.03 4.55 -3.13
CA VAL A 54 3.68 3.57 -2.28
C VAL A 54 5.16 3.61 -2.61
N ASN A 55 6.00 3.89 -1.63
CA ASN A 55 7.42 4.12 -1.84
C ASN A 55 8.26 3.38 -0.79
N TRP A 56 9.23 2.57 -1.25
CA TRP A 56 10.13 1.84 -0.35
C TRP A 56 9.38 1.00 0.69
N SER A 57 8.28 0.35 0.30
CA SER A 57 7.41 -0.34 1.24
C SER A 57 7.17 -1.79 0.84
N VAL A 58 6.76 -2.58 1.82
CA VAL A 58 6.32 -3.95 1.61
C VAL A 58 4.84 -4.01 1.96
N VAL A 59 4.03 -4.42 1.01
CA VAL A 59 2.57 -4.45 1.17
C VAL A 59 2.10 -5.89 1.04
N LEU A 60 1.59 -6.44 2.12
CA LEU A 60 1.22 -7.84 2.21
C LEU A 60 -0.14 -8.12 1.52
N PRO A 61 -0.51 -9.39 1.33
CA PRO A 61 -1.67 -9.72 0.49
C PRO A 61 -2.98 -9.07 0.94
N GLY A 62 -3.79 -8.68 -0.03
CA GLY A 62 -5.14 -8.20 0.20
C GLY A 62 -5.25 -6.78 0.75
N VAL A 63 -4.15 -6.05 0.78
CA VAL A 63 -4.15 -4.67 1.30
C VAL A 63 -4.76 -3.74 0.26
N GLN A 64 -5.53 -2.77 0.73
CA GLN A 64 -6.01 -1.67 -0.10
C GLN A 64 -5.40 -0.37 0.37
N VAL A 65 -4.79 0.36 -0.54
CA VAL A 65 -4.23 1.69 -0.27
C VAL A 65 -5.19 2.71 -0.86
N GLY A 66 -5.81 3.50 0.00
CA GLY A 66 -6.87 4.43 -0.39
C GLY A 66 -6.38 5.56 -1.28
N ARG A 67 -7.32 6.31 -1.83
CA ARG A 67 -7.03 7.42 -2.74
C ARG A 67 -6.20 8.49 -2.05
N HIS A 68 -5.22 9.02 -2.75
CA HIS A 68 -4.34 10.08 -2.25
C HIS A 68 -3.56 9.69 -0.99
N ALA A 69 -3.59 8.43 -0.59
CA ALA A 69 -2.77 7.97 0.52
C ALA A 69 -1.31 7.92 0.10
N ARG A 70 -0.42 8.15 1.05
CA ARG A 70 1.03 8.04 0.81
C ARG A 70 1.65 7.12 1.84
N VAL A 71 2.32 6.09 1.35
CA VAL A 71 2.96 5.08 2.19
C VAL A 71 4.44 5.08 1.85
N THR A 72 5.28 5.36 2.84
CA THR A 72 6.73 5.44 2.65
C THR A 72 7.43 4.65 3.75
N ARG A 73 8.34 3.78 3.37
CA ARG A 73 9.15 2.98 4.28
C ARG A 73 8.29 2.28 5.35
N ALA A 74 7.29 1.58 4.88
CA ALA A 74 6.37 0.89 5.77
C ALA A 74 6.18 -0.56 5.38
N VAL A 75 5.81 -1.37 6.36
CA VAL A 75 5.32 -2.73 6.14
C VAL A 75 3.85 -2.72 6.51
N ILE A 76 3.01 -2.99 5.52
CA ILE A 76 1.56 -3.00 5.71
C ILE A 76 1.11 -4.45 5.78
N ASP A 77 0.57 -4.84 6.92
CA ASP A 77 0.15 -6.22 7.17
C ASP A 77 -1.05 -6.60 6.29
N ARG A 78 -1.25 -7.90 6.14
CA ARG A 78 -2.28 -8.41 5.23
C ARG A 78 -3.67 -7.89 5.56
N GLY A 79 -4.45 -7.67 4.53
CA GLY A 79 -5.86 -7.32 4.68
C GLY A 79 -6.13 -5.93 5.23
N CYS A 80 -5.11 -5.11 5.40
CA CYS A 80 -5.30 -3.74 5.85
C CYS A 80 -5.98 -2.89 4.79
N THR A 81 -6.81 -1.96 5.24
CA THR A 81 -7.36 -0.92 4.37
C THR A 81 -6.84 0.41 4.86
N ILE A 82 -5.95 1.01 4.09
CA ILE A 82 -5.40 2.32 4.41
C ILE A 82 -6.40 3.37 3.95
N PRO A 83 -6.91 4.21 4.87
CA PRO A 83 -7.91 5.23 4.50
C PRO A 83 -7.41 6.21 3.46
N ASP A 84 -8.36 6.82 2.75
CA ASP A 84 -8.03 7.87 1.79
C ASP A 84 -7.28 9.01 2.48
N HIS A 85 -6.31 9.56 1.79
CA HIS A 85 -5.51 10.70 2.26
C HIS A 85 -4.59 10.41 3.45
N MET A 86 -4.55 9.18 3.95
CA MET A 86 -3.66 8.87 5.08
C MET A 86 -2.20 8.90 4.62
N VAL A 87 -1.37 9.52 5.43
CA VAL A 87 0.07 9.62 5.18
C VAL A 87 0.79 8.77 6.21
N ILE A 88 1.59 7.84 5.75
CA ILE A 88 2.37 6.93 6.60
C ILE A 88 3.83 7.04 6.18
N GLY A 89 4.71 7.23 7.16
CA GLY A 89 6.15 7.23 6.93
C GLY A 89 6.77 8.60 6.71
N GLU A 90 6.02 9.68 6.87
CA GLU A 90 6.53 11.03 6.67
C GLU A 90 6.68 11.81 7.98
N ASP A 91 5.86 11.51 8.96
CA ASP A 91 5.90 12.19 10.26
C ASP A 91 6.22 11.16 11.34
N PRO A 92 7.48 11.10 11.82
CA PRO A 92 7.88 10.07 12.80
C PRO A 92 7.09 10.11 14.10
N VAL A 93 6.73 11.28 14.55
CA VAL A 93 5.98 11.43 15.81
C VAL A 93 4.58 10.88 15.65
N LEU A 94 3.91 11.29 14.59
CA LEU A 94 2.55 10.83 14.31
C LEU A 94 2.52 9.33 14.03
N ASP A 95 3.48 8.81 13.29
CA ASP A 95 3.57 7.38 13.01
C ASP A 95 3.75 6.57 14.30
N ALA A 96 4.60 7.05 15.20
CA ALA A 96 4.83 6.37 16.47
C ALA A 96 3.59 6.37 17.37
N GLU A 97 2.75 7.38 17.26
CA GLU A 97 1.50 7.44 18.01
C GLU A 97 0.44 6.48 17.45
N ARG A 98 0.38 6.35 16.12
CA ARG A 98 -0.65 5.54 15.45
C ARG A 98 -0.23 4.09 15.27
N PHE A 99 1.04 3.88 14.98
CA PHE A 99 1.56 2.58 14.55
C PHE A 99 2.82 2.24 15.32
N TYR A 100 3.47 1.13 14.95
CA TYR A 100 4.79 0.81 15.46
C TYR A 100 5.84 1.37 14.52
N ARG A 101 6.80 2.09 15.06
CA ARG A 101 7.91 2.63 14.27
C ARG A 101 9.22 2.09 14.82
N SER A 102 10.01 1.43 13.96
CA SER A 102 11.31 0.89 14.35
C SER A 102 12.36 2.00 14.49
N GLU A 103 13.47 1.67 15.13
CA GLU A 103 14.59 2.61 15.26
C GLU A 103 15.13 3.03 13.91
N SER A 104 15.09 2.14 12.93
CA SER A 104 15.58 2.43 11.57
C SER A 104 14.60 3.26 10.73
N GLY A 105 13.45 3.60 11.28
CA GLY A 105 12.50 4.45 10.58
C GLY A 105 11.48 3.72 9.72
N ILE A 106 11.29 2.43 9.96
CA ILE A 106 10.29 1.65 9.25
C ILE A 106 9.03 1.58 10.10
N THR A 107 7.90 1.88 9.49
CA THR A 107 6.60 1.85 10.18
C THR A 107 5.89 0.53 9.89
N LEU A 108 5.45 -0.14 10.93
CA LEU A 108 4.63 -1.34 10.79
C LEU A 108 3.17 -0.97 11.05
N VAL A 109 2.30 -1.32 10.10
CA VAL A 109 0.87 -1.05 10.19
C VAL A 109 0.11 -2.36 10.18
N THR A 110 -0.69 -2.60 11.21
CA THR A 110 -1.54 -3.78 11.31
C THR A 110 -3.00 -3.38 11.28
N ARG A 111 -3.86 -4.37 11.02
CA ARG A 111 -5.32 -4.13 11.02
C ARG A 111 -5.80 -3.60 12.36
N GLU A 112 -5.28 -4.15 13.44
CA GLU A 112 -5.69 -3.74 14.79
C GLU A 112 -5.35 -2.28 15.06
N MET A 113 -4.17 -1.84 14.60
CA MET A 113 -3.77 -0.45 14.75
C MET A 113 -4.71 0.49 14.00
N LEU A 114 -5.10 0.11 12.77
CA LEU A 114 -6.03 0.91 11.98
C LEU A 114 -7.43 0.92 12.61
N GLU A 115 -7.88 -0.21 13.14
CA GLU A 115 -9.19 -0.30 13.80
C GLU A 115 -9.26 0.63 15.01
N ARG A 116 -8.17 0.73 15.78
CA ARG A 116 -8.14 1.64 16.93
C ARG A 116 -8.28 3.10 16.52
N LEU A 117 -7.76 3.46 15.36
CA LEU A 117 -7.87 4.83 14.86
C LEU A 117 -9.30 5.17 14.41
N ALA A 118 -10.06 4.16 14.03
CA ALA A 118 -11.43 4.35 13.55
C ALA A 118 -12.45 4.47 14.69
N GLN A 119 -12.05 4.25 15.92
CA GLN A 119 -12.92 4.35 17.08
C GLN A 119 -13.04 5.78 17.59
#